data_c0cfbae4cdbaf07625c041cc1d009b3f
#
_entry.id   c0cfbae4cdbaf07625c041cc1d009b3f
#
_cell.length_a   1.000
_cell.length_b   1.000
_cell.length_c   1.000
_cell.angle_alpha   90.00
_cell.angle_beta   90.00
_cell.angle_gamma   90.00
#
_symmetry.space_group_name_H-M   'P 1'
#
loop_
_entity.id
_entity.type
_entity.pdbx_description
1 polymer ?
#
loop_
_entity_poly.entity_id
_entity_poly.type
_entity_poly.pdbx_seq_one_letter_code
_entity_poly.pdbx_strand_id
1 'polypeptide(L)'
;MTDPHELTINAEELTKTFGSRKALRKLDLEVYAGEIFGFLGPNGAGKTTTIRMLTGLLKPTGGEAAVAGFDIATQPIEVKRRIGYLADPPFLYEQLTGWEFLEFIAELYGVPFDSVSDRAQRLLELLELDTRVGELVEGYSHGMRQKLALVGTLLHDPHVLFLDEPTAGLDPRSARAVKDLLVELARRGRTVFLSTHILEIAQHMCHRVGIINEGELIAVGSLDELREQARAGEASLEDLFLELTGGADVREIADVLEAS
;
A
#
# COMPACT_ATOMS: atom_id res chain seq x y z
N MET A 1 8.91 -22.03 -5.72
CA MET A 1 9.38 -21.36 -4.50
C MET A 1 10.09 -20.12 -4.98
N THR A 2 9.59 -18.94 -4.66
CA THR A 2 10.26 -17.65 -4.94
C THR A 2 11.52 -17.59 -4.06
N ASP A 3 12.62 -17.10 -4.63
CA ASP A 3 13.86 -16.85 -3.87
C ASP A 3 13.57 -15.70 -2.89
N PRO A 4 13.74 -15.89 -1.57
CA PRO A 4 13.50 -14.84 -0.59
C PRO A 4 14.47 -13.65 -0.72
N HIS A 5 15.50 -13.74 -1.55
CA HIS A 5 16.44 -12.68 -1.88
C HIS A 5 16.13 -12.01 -3.23
N GLU A 6 15.06 -12.44 -3.93
CA GLU A 6 14.64 -11.81 -5.17
C GLU A 6 14.05 -10.43 -4.90
N LEU A 7 14.65 -9.39 -5.50
CA LEU A 7 14.11 -8.03 -5.44
C LEU A 7 12.87 -7.93 -6.32
N THR A 8 11.74 -7.59 -5.72
CA THR A 8 10.48 -7.34 -6.44
C THR A 8 10.22 -5.86 -6.67
N ILE A 9 10.77 -5.00 -5.82
CA ILE A 9 10.79 -3.55 -6.03
C ILE A 9 12.22 -3.09 -5.78
N ASN A 10 12.79 -2.41 -6.76
CA ASN A 10 14.07 -1.71 -6.65
C ASN A 10 13.90 -0.28 -7.15
N ALA A 11 14.29 0.70 -6.35
CA ALA A 11 14.30 2.11 -6.74
C ALA A 11 15.65 2.73 -6.39
N GLU A 12 16.24 3.43 -7.36
CA GLU A 12 17.55 4.07 -7.25
C GLU A 12 17.43 5.55 -7.58
N GLU A 13 17.79 6.40 -6.62
CA GLU A 13 17.75 7.84 -6.72
C GLU A 13 16.42 8.41 -7.26
N LEU A 14 15.30 7.70 -7.00
CA LEU A 14 14.00 8.06 -7.56
C LEU A 14 13.56 9.44 -7.05
N THR A 15 13.19 10.33 -7.99
CA THR A 15 12.82 11.71 -7.67
C THR A 15 11.54 12.13 -8.34
N LYS A 16 10.78 13.05 -7.70
CA LYS A 16 9.62 13.68 -8.31
C LYS A 16 9.50 15.15 -7.93
N THR A 17 9.42 16.00 -8.97
CA THR A 17 9.20 17.43 -8.82
C THR A 17 7.93 17.85 -9.59
N PHE A 18 7.09 18.67 -8.98
CA PHE A 18 5.94 19.30 -9.58
C PHE A 18 6.13 20.83 -9.54
N GLY A 19 6.48 21.43 -10.67
CA GLY A 19 6.87 22.84 -10.71
C GLY A 19 8.09 23.10 -9.80
N SER A 20 7.92 23.92 -8.77
CA SER A 20 8.96 24.19 -7.77
C SER A 20 8.95 23.23 -6.58
N ARG A 21 7.88 22.43 -6.40
CA ARG A 21 7.74 21.52 -5.25
C ARG A 21 8.40 20.17 -5.53
N LYS A 22 9.38 19.81 -4.71
CA LYS A 22 9.98 18.46 -4.70
C LYS A 22 9.09 17.58 -3.82
N ALA A 23 8.30 16.71 -4.45
CA ALA A 23 7.43 15.76 -3.75
C ALA A 23 8.17 14.48 -3.33
N LEU A 24 9.24 14.14 -4.05
CA LEU A 24 10.21 13.12 -3.68
C LEU A 24 11.60 13.65 -4.06
N ARG A 25 12.50 13.70 -3.09
CA ARG A 25 13.84 14.32 -3.27
C ARG A 25 14.86 13.29 -3.75
N LYS A 26 14.90 12.15 -3.08
CA LYS A 26 15.71 10.99 -3.42
C LYS A 26 15.14 9.79 -2.67
N LEU A 27 14.85 8.72 -3.39
CA LEU A 27 14.43 7.47 -2.79
C LEU A 27 15.30 6.35 -3.34
N ASP A 28 16.03 5.69 -2.43
CA ASP A 28 16.69 4.41 -2.65
C ASP A 28 15.93 3.37 -1.82
N LEU A 29 15.35 2.35 -2.46
CA LEU A 29 14.48 1.39 -1.80
C LEU A 29 14.53 0.02 -2.43
N GLU A 30 14.69 -1.00 -1.59
CA GLU A 30 14.63 -2.42 -1.95
C GLU A 30 13.54 -3.13 -1.17
N VAL A 31 12.65 -3.87 -1.89
CA VAL A 31 11.63 -4.74 -1.29
C VAL A 31 11.72 -6.13 -1.92
N TYR A 32 11.67 -7.15 -1.07
CA TYR A 32 11.95 -8.53 -1.44
C TYR A 32 10.67 -9.33 -1.69
N ALA A 33 10.82 -10.48 -2.38
CA ALA A 33 9.71 -11.39 -2.65
C ALA A 33 9.11 -11.94 -1.36
N GLY A 34 7.76 -11.93 -1.28
CA GLY A 34 7.05 -12.40 -0.08
C GLY A 34 7.12 -11.46 1.12
N GLU A 35 7.68 -10.26 0.95
CA GLU A 35 7.75 -9.26 2.00
C GLU A 35 6.43 -8.47 2.12
N ILE A 36 6.02 -8.17 3.36
CA ILE A 36 5.07 -7.10 3.66
C ILE A 36 5.90 -5.90 4.08
N PHE A 37 5.97 -4.90 3.22
CA PHE A 37 6.70 -3.66 3.45
C PHE A 37 5.75 -2.52 3.77
N GLY A 38 5.93 -1.90 4.94
CA GLY A 38 5.16 -0.73 5.37
C GLY A 38 5.84 0.57 4.94
N PHE A 39 5.14 1.46 4.25
CA PHE A 39 5.65 2.76 3.86
C PHE A 39 4.94 3.86 4.64
N LEU A 40 5.60 4.37 5.67
CA LEU A 40 5.04 5.19 6.73
C LEU A 40 5.48 6.65 6.58
N GLY A 41 4.60 7.58 6.93
CA GLY A 41 4.93 9.00 6.92
C GLY A 41 3.72 9.88 7.12
N PRO A 42 3.88 11.13 7.51
CA PRO A 42 2.77 12.07 7.65
C PRO A 42 2.09 12.36 6.31
N ASN A 43 0.95 13.04 6.37
CA ASN A 43 0.25 13.47 5.16
C ASN A 43 1.13 14.45 4.37
N GLY A 44 1.22 14.23 3.06
CA GLY A 44 2.07 15.04 2.18
C GLY A 44 3.55 14.67 2.17
N ALA A 45 3.98 13.64 2.91
CA ALA A 45 5.37 13.17 2.94
C ALA A 45 5.88 12.59 1.61
N GLY A 46 4.97 12.22 0.68
CA GLY A 46 5.34 11.66 -0.62
C GLY A 46 4.86 10.22 -0.87
N LYS A 47 4.16 9.58 0.08
CA LYS A 47 3.72 8.17 0.00
C LYS A 47 2.96 7.85 -1.29
N THR A 48 1.82 8.49 -1.51
CA THR A 48 0.99 8.28 -2.73
C THR A 48 1.74 8.64 -4.01
N THR A 49 2.63 9.65 -3.98
CA THR A 49 3.47 10.01 -5.13
C THR A 49 4.43 8.87 -5.46
N THR A 50 5.08 8.28 -4.47
CA THR A 50 5.97 7.13 -4.61
C THR A 50 5.22 5.92 -5.18
N ILE A 51 4.07 5.55 -4.60
CA ILE A 51 3.24 4.45 -5.10
C ILE A 51 2.85 4.68 -6.56
N ARG A 52 2.39 5.88 -6.93
CA ARG A 52 2.01 6.19 -8.31
C ARG A 52 3.18 6.10 -9.30
N MET A 53 4.41 6.38 -8.87
CA MET A 53 5.58 6.18 -9.71
C MET A 53 5.92 4.69 -9.86
N LEU A 54 5.96 3.94 -8.75
CA LEU A 54 6.26 2.50 -8.76
C LEU A 54 5.22 1.69 -9.54
N THR A 55 3.95 2.14 -9.56
CA THR A 55 2.88 1.52 -10.36
C THR A 55 2.85 1.96 -11.83
N GLY A 56 3.78 2.82 -12.26
CA GLY A 56 3.81 3.34 -13.63
C GLY A 56 2.64 4.26 -13.98
N LEU A 57 1.96 4.84 -12.98
CA LEU A 57 0.89 5.84 -13.17
C LEU A 57 1.45 7.26 -13.23
N LEU A 58 2.63 7.48 -12.71
CA LEU A 58 3.29 8.78 -12.67
C LEU A 58 4.76 8.62 -13.10
N LYS A 59 5.16 9.35 -14.13
CA LYS A 59 6.55 9.32 -14.60
C LYS A 59 7.47 10.03 -13.59
N PRO A 60 8.60 9.41 -13.19
CA PRO A 60 9.62 10.07 -12.38
C PRO A 60 10.20 11.31 -13.07
N THR A 61 10.77 12.23 -12.29
CA THR A 61 11.57 13.36 -12.80
C THR A 61 13.02 12.95 -12.99
N GLY A 62 13.53 12.02 -12.19
CA GLY A 62 14.87 11.46 -12.27
C GLY A 62 14.96 10.18 -11.45
N GLY A 63 16.09 9.50 -11.56
CA GLY A 63 16.30 8.17 -11.01
C GLY A 63 15.56 7.09 -11.79
N GLU A 64 15.69 5.86 -11.35
CA GLU A 64 15.09 4.69 -11.98
C GLU A 64 14.43 3.77 -10.96
N ALA A 65 13.48 2.96 -11.39
CA ALA A 65 12.94 1.89 -10.57
C ALA A 65 12.44 0.73 -11.43
N ALA A 66 12.53 -0.47 -10.85
CA ALA A 66 11.99 -1.69 -11.42
C ALA A 66 10.98 -2.32 -10.45
N VAL A 67 9.89 -2.84 -10.98
CA VAL A 67 8.87 -3.57 -10.23
C VAL A 67 8.57 -4.88 -10.94
N ALA A 68 8.60 -5.98 -10.20
CA ALA A 68 8.44 -7.34 -10.74
C ALA A 68 9.38 -7.63 -11.94
N GLY A 69 10.62 -7.08 -11.91
CA GLY A 69 11.63 -7.23 -12.94
C GLY A 69 11.49 -6.30 -14.15
N PHE A 70 10.56 -5.34 -14.14
CA PHE A 70 10.29 -4.42 -15.26
C PHE A 70 10.50 -2.97 -14.86
N ASP A 71 11.19 -2.22 -15.71
CA ASP A 71 11.41 -0.79 -15.53
C ASP A 71 10.09 0.01 -15.66
N ILE A 72 9.80 0.85 -14.66
CA ILE A 72 8.53 1.59 -14.56
C ILE A 72 8.36 2.67 -15.63
N ALA A 73 9.44 3.17 -16.21
CA ALA A 73 9.42 4.26 -17.18
C ALA A 73 9.35 3.75 -18.63
N THR A 74 10.04 2.65 -18.91
CA THR A 74 10.15 2.09 -20.27
C THR A 74 9.20 0.92 -20.53
N GLN A 75 8.80 0.19 -19.47
CA GLN A 75 7.94 -1.00 -19.55
C GLN A 75 6.70 -0.91 -18.64
N PRO A 76 5.98 0.24 -18.55
CA PRO A 76 4.90 0.44 -17.58
C PRO A 76 3.72 -0.51 -17.78
N ILE A 77 3.48 -1.04 -18.97
CA ILE A 77 2.41 -2.01 -19.24
C ILE A 77 2.76 -3.37 -18.61
N GLU A 78 4.03 -3.79 -18.71
CA GLU A 78 4.48 -5.05 -18.12
C GLU A 78 4.45 -4.97 -16.58
N VAL A 79 4.78 -3.81 -16.01
CA VAL A 79 4.59 -3.55 -14.58
C VAL A 79 3.11 -3.70 -14.22
N LYS A 80 2.19 -2.98 -14.89
CA LYS A 80 0.75 -2.99 -14.58
C LYS A 80 0.11 -4.37 -14.66
N ARG A 81 0.57 -5.22 -15.58
CA ARG A 81 0.08 -6.60 -15.69
C ARG A 81 0.41 -7.48 -14.48
N ARG A 82 1.45 -7.12 -13.71
CA ARG A 82 1.98 -7.93 -12.59
C ARG A 82 1.68 -7.37 -11.23
N ILE A 83 1.13 -6.17 -11.18
CA ILE A 83 0.79 -5.51 -9.92
C ILE A 83 -0.71 -5.43 -9.72
N GLY A 84 -1.12 -5.41 -8.45
CA GLY A 84 -2.42 -4.93 -8.03
C GLY A 84 -2.25 -3.57 -7.35
N TYR A 85 -3.11 -2.60 -7.65
CA TYR A 85 -3.09 -1.30 -7.00
C TYR A 85 -4.45 -0.93 -6.42
N LEU A 86 -4.50 -0.77 -5.11
CA LEU A 86 -5.63 -0.24 -4.36
C LEU A 86 -5.32 1.20 -3.95
N ALA A 87 -6.03 2.15 -4.52
CA ALA A 87 -5.91 3.57 -4.18
C ALA A 87 -6.85 3.96 -3.03
N ASP A 88 -6.50 5.02 -2.30
CA ASP A 88 -7.41 5.69 -1.37
C ASP A 88 -7.71 7.12 -1.85
N PRO A 89 -9.00 7.50 -2.07
CA PRO A 89 -10.16 6.61 -2.15
C PRO A 89 -10.13 5.70 -3.39
N PRO A 90 -10.80 4.53 -3.34
CA PRO A 90 -10.83 3.61 -4.48
C PRO A 90 -11.68 4.17 -5.63
N PHE A 91 -11.18 4.01 -6.85
CA PHE A 91 -11.91 4.39 -8.07
C PHE A 91 -12.77 3.22 -8.55
N LEU A 92 -14.08 3.42 -8.53
CA LEU A 92 -15.07 2.45 -8.96
C LEU A 92 -16.06 3.09 -9.95
N TYR A 93 -16.64 2.28 -10.83
CA TYR A 93 -17.71 2.73 -11.74
C TYR A 93 -19.06 2.57 -11.02
N GLU A 94 -19.64 3.69 -10.59
CA GLU A 94 -20.82 3.73 -9.73
C GLU A 94 -22.09 3.16 -10.39
N GLN A 95 -22.14 3.19 -11.73
CA GLN A 95 -23.26 2.68 -12.53
C GLN A 95 -23.22 1.17 -12.76
N LEU A 96 -22.16 0.50 -12.33
CA LEU A 96 -22.05 -0.96 -12.39
C LEU A 96 -22.50 -1.58 -11.06
N THR A 97 -22.99 -2.80 -11.12
CA THR A 97 -23.09 -3.67 -9.95
C THR A 97 -21.69 -4.15 -9.54
N GLY A 98 -21.56 -4.68 -8.32
CA GLY A 98 -20.27 -5.23 -7.89
C GLY A 98 -19.79 -6.34 -8.82
N TRP A 99 -20.68 -7.24 -9.31
CA TRP A 99 -20.30 -8.28 -10.26
C TRP A 99 -19.84 -7.72 -11.60
N GLU A 100 -20.58 -6.81 -12.19
CA GLU A 100 -20.20 -6.17 -13.47
C GLU A 100 -18.87 -5.43 -13.35
N PHE A 101 -18.60 -4.80 -12.20
CA PHE A 101 -17.32 -4.19 -11.94
C PHE A 101 -16.18 -5.22 -11.91
N LEU A 102 -16.36 -6.37 -11.23
CA LEU A 102 -15.33 -7.41 -11.16
C LEU A 102 -15.10 -8.07 -12.53
N GLU A 103 -16.16 -8.30 -13.32
CA GLU A 103 -16.06 -8.78 -14.70
C GLU A 103 -15.29 -7.80 -15.57
N PHE A 104 -15.62 -6.52 -15.51
CA PHE A 104 -14.89 -5.45 -16.21
C PHE A 104 -13.40 -5.44 -15.86
N ILE A 105 -13.04 -5.58 -14.57
CA ILE A 105 -11.64 -5.63 -14.14
C ILE A 105 -10.94 -6.88 -14.72
N ALA A 106 -11.57 -8.04 -14.66
CA ALA A 106 -11.00 -9.27 -15.23
C ALA A 106 -10.73 -9.13 -16.73
N GLU A 107 -11.67 -8.59 -17.49
CA GLU A 107 -11.52 -8.31 -18.93
C GLU A 107 -10.36 -7.33 -19.21
N LEU A 108 -10.24 -6.27 -18.39
CA LEU A 108 -9.17 -5.28 -18.54
C LEU A 108 -7.77 -5.89 -18.40
N TYR A 109 -7.64 -6.90 -17.54
CA TYR A 109 -6.40 -7.68 -17.38
C TYR A 109 -6.29 -8.86 -18.36
N GLY A 110 -7.26 -9.07 -19.22
CA GLY A 110 -7.30 -10.17 -20.18
C GLY A 110 -7.50 -11.55 -19.55
N VAL A 111 -8.13 -11.59 -18.37
CA VAL A 111 -8.45 -12.81 -17.64
C VAL A 111 -9.92 -13.16 -17.88
N PRO A 112 -10.25 -14.34 -18.43
CA PRO A 112 -11.65 -14.75 -18.57
C PRO A 112 -12.34 -14.80 -17.21
N PHE A 113 -13.49 -14.11 -17.06
CA PHE A 113 -14.16 -13.98 -15.76
C PHE A 113 -14.57 -15.33 -15.18
N ASP A 114 -15.03 -16.25 -16.00
CA ASP A 114 -15.37 -17.63 -15.58
C ASP A 114 -14.20 -18.34 -14.87
N SER A 115 -12.96 -18.01 -15.23
CA SER A 115 -11.78 -18.62 -14.61
C SER A 115 -11.45 -18.08 -13.22
N VAL A 116 -12.00 -16.92 -12.86
CA VAL A 116 -11.73 -16.23 -11.59
C VAL A 116 -12.98 -15.98 -10.75
N SER A 117 -14.17 -16.30 -11.26
CA SER A 117 -15.45 -16.09 -10.58
C SER A 117 -15.54 -16.77 -9.21
N ASP A 118 -15.09 -18.03 -9.12
CA ASP A 118 -15.01 -18.75 -7.83
C ASP A 118 -14.06 -18.10 -6.83
N ARG A 119 -12.96 -17.50 -7.31
CA ARG A 119 -12.04 -16.75 -6.48
C ARG A 119 -12.67 -15.45 -6.00
N ALA A 120 -13.33 -14.74 -6.91
CA ALA A 120 -14.07 -13.52 -6.59
C ALA A 120 -15.13 -13.80 -5.52
N GLN A 121 -15.94 -14.84 -5.72
CA GLN A 121 -16.98 -15.23 -4.76
C GLN A 121 -16.40 -15.49 -3.37
N ARG A 122 -15.32 -16.29 -3.25
CA ARG A 122 -14.67 -16.56 -1.95
C ARG A 122 -14.08 -15.32 -1.28
N LEU A 123 -13.53 -14.38 -2.06
CA LEU A 123 -13.04 -13.11 -1.52
C LEU A 123 -14.17 -12.21 -1.04
N LEU A 124 -15.29 -12.16 -1.77
CA LEU A 124 -16.50 -11.44 -1.37
C LEU A 124 -17.08 -11.99 -0.07
N GLU A 125 -17.17 -13.32 0.07
CA GLU A 125 -17.61 -13.99 1.30
C GLU A 125 -16.68 -13.69 2.48
N LEU A 126 -15.35 -13.79 2.28
CA LEU A 126 -14.35 -13.45 3.29
C LEU A 126 -14.49 -12.01 3.81
N LEU A 127 -14.83 -11.09 2.91
CA LEU A 127 -14.98 -9.66 3.22
C LEU A 127 -16.44 -9.26 3.53
N GLU A 128 -17.36 -10.22 3.62
CA GLU A 128 -18.79 -10.01 3.92
C GLU A 128 -19.45 -9.01 2.94
N LEU A 129 -19.21 -9.17 1.67
CA LEU A 129 -19.78 -8.36 0.60
C LEU A 129 -20.62 -9.17 -0.40
N ASP A 130 -20.64 -10.51 -0.28
CA ASP A 130 -21.29 -11.46 -1.19
C ASP A 130 -22.80 -11.20 -1.35
N THR A 131 -23.49 -10.83 -0.28
CA THR A 131 -24.95 -10.55 -0.29
C THR A 131 -25.31 -9.23 -0.95
N ARG A 132 -24.35 -8.32 -1.12
CA ARG A 132 -24.56 -6.96 -1.66
C ARG A 132 -23.95 -6.76 -3.04
N VAL A 133 -23.18 -7.73 -3.55
CA VAL A 133 -22.43 -7.60 -4.80
C VAL A 133 -23.32 -7.42 -6.05
N GLY A 134 -24.59 -7.84 -5.99
CA GLY A 134 -25.58 -7.61 -7.05
C GLY A 134 -26.20 -6.21 -7.06
N GLU A 135 -25.90 -5.35 -6.07
CA GLU A 135 -26.40 -3.98 -6.02
C GLU A 135 -25.46 -3.03 -6.77
N LEU A 136 -25.98 -1.87 -7.22
CA LEU A 136 -25.15 -0.83 -7.83
C LEU A 136 -24.14 -0.28 -6.85
N VAL A 137 -22.92 -0.07 -7.33
CA VAL A 137 -21.80 0.49 -6.55
C VAL A 137 -22.09 1.91 -6.04
N GLU A 138 -22.99 2.65 -6.70
CA GLU A 138 -23.47 3.95 -6.25
C GLU A 138 -24.00 3.89 -4.80
N GLY A 139 -24.71 2.82 -4.44
CA GLY A 139 -25.29 2.61 -3.10
C GLY A 139 -24.29 2.11 -2.04
N TYR A 140 -23.02 1.89 -2.40
CA TYR A 140 -22.04 1.33 -1.48
C TYR A 140 -21.50 2.37 -0.49
N SER A 141 -21.36 1.94 0.78
CA SER A 141 -20.58 2.70 1.77
C SER A 141 -19.11 2.73 1.37
N HIS A 142 -18.33 3.63 1.99
CA HIS A 142 -16.88 3.70 1.77
C HIS A 142 -16.20 2.33 2.01
N GLY A 143 -16.51 1.67 3.12
CA GLY A 143 -15.95 0.34 3.43
C GLY A 143 -16.35 -0.73 2.42
N MET A 144 -17.58 -0.72 1.87
CA MET A 144 -17.98 -1.65 0.81
C MET A 144 -17.21 -1.37 -0.49
N ARG A 145 -17.01 -0.11 -0.84
CA ARG A 145 -16.20 0.30 -2.00
C ARG A 145 -14.75 -0.18 -1.85
N GLN A 146 -14.17 -0.02 -0.66
CA GLN A 146 -12.82 -0.48 -0.34
C GLN A 146 -12.68 -2.00 -0.50
N LYS A 147 -13.64 -2.76 0.04
CA LYS A 147 -13.69 -4.23 -0.08
C LYS A 147 -13.78 -4.67 -1.53
N LEU A 148 -14.71 -4.09 -2.31
CA LEU A 148 -14.89 -4.43 -3.73
C LEU A 148 -13.63 -4.12 -4.55
N ALA A 149 -13.02 -2.96 -4.34
CA ALA A 149 -11.77 -2.57 -5.01
C ALA A 149 -10.63 -3.54 -4.67
N LEU A 150 -10.52 -3.97 -3.40
CA LEU A 150 -9.52 -4.96 -2.98
C LEU A 150 -9.75 -6.31 -3.70
N VAL A 151 -11.00 -6.79 -3.80
CA VAL A 151 -11.33 -8.00 -4.56
C VAL A 151 -10.87 -7.86 -6.01
N GLY A 152 -11.25 -6.75 -6.68
CA GLY A 152 -10.82 -6.47 -8.05
C GLY A 152 -9.31 -6.45 -8.22
N THR A 153 -8.59 -5.86 -7.25
CA THR A 153 -7.13 -5.80 -7.24
C THR A 153 -6.47 -7.18 -7.21
N LEU A 154 -7.15 -8.19 -6.66
CA LEU A 154 -6.62 -9.54 -6.49
C LEU A 154 -7.01 -10.52 -7.61
N LEU A 155 -7.94 -10.17 -8.51
CA LEU A 155 -8.50 -11.12 -9.49
C LEU A 155 -7.45 -11.74 -10.43
N HIS A 156 -6.54 -10.93 -10.94
CA HIS A 156 -5.52 -11.35 -11.92
C HIS A 156 -4.25 -11.94 -11.29
N ASP A 157 -4.29 -12.26 -9.99
CA ASP A 157 -3.21 -12.88 -9.22
C ASP A 157 -1.87 -12.13 -9.27
N PRO A 158 -1.83 -10.86 -8.87
CA PRO A 158 -0.64 -10.02 -8.99
C PRO A 158 0.56 -10.56 -8.20
N HIS A 159 1.77 -10.28 -8.67
CA HIS A 159 3.02 -10.60 -7.96
C HIS A 159 3.31 -9.59 -6.85
N VAL A 160 2.98 -8.32 -7.09
CA VAL A 160 3.18 -7.22 -6.14
C VAL A 160 1.88 -6.47 -5.94
N LEU A 161 1.53 -6.24 -4.68
CA LEU A 161 0.36 -5.46 -4.26
C LEU A 161 0.81 -4.11 -3.74
N PHE A 162 0.34 -3.03 -4.35
CA PHE A 162 0.45 -1.67 -3.82
C PHE A 162 -0.88 -1.27 -3.21
N LEU A 163 -0.89 -0.98 -1.92
CA LEU A 163 -2.10 -0.69 -1.16
C LEU A 163 -1.95 0.65 -0.44
N ASP A 164 -2.78 1.62 -0.83
CA ASP A 164 -2.84 2.92 -0.15
C ASP A 164 -3.97 2.86 0.88
N GLU A 165 -3.62 2.90 2.18
CA GLU A 165 -4.54 2.82 3.32
C GLU A 165 -5.57 1.67 3.25
N PRO A 166 -5.17 0.39 3.11
CA PRO A 166 -6.08 -0.70 2.76
C PRO A 166 -7.17 -1.01 3.80
N THR A 167 -7.05 -0.50 5.02
CA THR A 167 -8.01 -0.72 6.10
C THR A 167 -8.81 0.53 6.46
N ALA A 168 -8.59 1.65 5.74
CA ALA A 168 -9.31 2.89 6.01
C ALA A 168 -10.82 2.72 5.83
N GLY A 169 -11.61 3.20 6.80
CA GLY A 169 -13.07 3.14 6.74
C GLY A 169 -13.69 1.76 6.87
N LEU A 170 -12.91 0.72 7.18
CA LEU A 170 -13.40 -0.61 7.47
C LEU A 170 -13.78 -0.74 8.97
N ASP A 171 -14.82 -1.53 9.22
CA ASP A 171 -15.10 -2.00 10.58
C ASP A 171 -13.99 -2.93 11.09
N PRO A 172 -13.86 -3.14 12.42
CA PRO A 172 -12.77 -3.92 13.00
C PRO A 172 -12.67 -5.36 12.49
N ARG A 173 -13.80 -5.99 12.19
CA ARG A 173 -13.85 -7.37 11.68
C ARG A 173 -13.32 -7.45 10.25
N SER A 174 -13.79 -6.55 9.40
CA SER A 174 -13.31 -6.43 8.01
C SER A 174 -11.83 -6.05 7.94
N ALA A 175 -11.38 -5.10 8.76
CA ALA A 175 -9.97 -4.72 8.85
C ALA A 175 -9.10 -5.92 9.27
N ARG A 176 -9.58 -6.77 10.19
CA ARG A 176 -8.90 -8.00 10.58
C ARG A 176 -8.80 -8.98 9.42
N ALA A 177 -9.92 -9.22 8.71
CA ALA A 177 -9.94 -10.13 7.55
C ALA A 177 -8.97 -9.68 6.45
N VAL A 178 -8.91 -8.37 6.17
CA VAL A 178 -7.94 -7.81 5.21
C VAL A 178 -6.51 -8.06 5.68
N LYS A 179 -6.17 -7.80 6.95
CA LYS A 179 -4.83 -8.07 7.48
C LYS A 179 -4.44 -9.54 7.34
N ASP A 180 -5.32 -10.44 7.75
CA ASP A 180 -5.06 -11.89 7.68
C ASP A 180 -4.89 -12.36 6.22
N LEU A 181 -5.66 -11.79 5.27
CA LEU A 181 -5.53 -12.04 3.84
C LEU A 181 -4.16 -11.59 3.30
N LEU A 182 -3.69 -10.39 3.66
CA LEU A 182 -2.40 -9.86 3.21
C LEU A 182 -1.23 -10.69 3.75
N VAL A 183 -1.30 -11.12 5.01
CA VAL A 183 -0.30 -12.03 5.60
C VAL A 183 -0.26 -13.36 4.85
N GLU A 184 -1.41 -13.93 4.51
CA GLU A 184 -1.46 -15.19 3.75
C GLU A 184 -0.93 -15.03 2.32
N LEU A 185 -1.21 -13.89 1.65
CA LEU A 185 -0.65 -13.60 0.33
C LEU A 185 0.89 -13.50 0.36
N ALA A 186 1.44 -12.84 1.38
CA ALA A 186 2.89 -12.77 1.57
C ALA A 186 3.52 -14.15 1.81
N ARG A 187 2.88 -15.00 2.63
CA ARG A 187 3.32 -16.40 2.84
C ARG A 187 3.32 -17.22 1.55
N ARG A 188 2.46 -16.87 0.59
CA ARG A 188 2.43 -17.48 -0.75
C ARG A 188 3.43 -16.86 -1.73
N GLY A 189 4.30 -15.99 -1.25
CA GLY A 189 5.35 -15.36 -2.04
C GLY A 189 4.91 -14.10 -2.80
N ARG A 190 3.72 -13.55 -2.50
CA ARG A 190 3.30 -12.25 -3.04
C ARG A 190 3.93 -11.13 -2.22
N THR A 191 4.45 -10.11 -2.89
CA THR A 191 4.98 -8.93 -2.20
C THR A 191 3.85 -7.94 -1.92
N VAL A 192 3.81 -7.40 -0.71
CA VAL A 192 2.81 -6.40 -0.30
C VAL A 192 3.53 -5.13 0.09
N PHE A 193 3.30 -4.07 -0.66
CA PHE A 193 3.75 -2.71 -0.35
C PHE A 193 2.54 -1.90 0.10
N LEU A 194 2.47 -1.57 1.37
CA LEU A 194 1.34 -0.82 1.91
C LEU A 194 1.77 0.54 2.46
N SER A 195 1.03 1.59 2.13
CA SER A 195 1.12 2.85 2.86
C SER A 195 0.06 2.89 3.95
N THR A 196 0.44 3.38 5.11
CA THR A 196 -0.50 3.65 6.20
C THR A 196 0.04 4.72 7.14
N HIS A 197 -0.87 5.41 7.79
CA HIS A 197 -0.56 6.28 8.94
C HIS A 197 -0.88 5.58 10.27
N ILE A 198 -1.45 4.36 10.26
CA ILE A 198 -1.77 3.58 11.45
C ILE A 198 -0.58 2.70 11.80
N LEU A 199 0.26 3.21 12.69
CA LEU A 199 1.55 2.59 13.05
C LEU A 199 1.38 1.22 13.70
N GLU A 200 0.30 1.01 14.47
CA GLU A 200 -0.02 -0.27 15.06
C GLU A 200 -0.19 -1.38 14.00
N ILE A 201 -0.81 -1.07 12.85
CA ILE A 201 -0.96 -2.03 11.76
C ILE A 201 0.42 -2.42 11.22
N ALA A 202 1.26 -1.43 10.94
CA ALA A 202 2.61 -1.67 10.43
C ALA A 202 3.45 -2.48 11.42
N GLN A 203 3.39 -2.17 12.71
CA GLN A 203 4.13 -2.86 13.77
C GLN A 203 3.80 -4.35 13.86
N HIS A 204 2.52 -4.73 13.61
CA HIS A 204 2.07 -6.11 13.80
C HIS A 204 2.14 -6.99 12.55
N MET A 205 2.22 -6.40 11.36
CA MET A 205 2.16 -7.20 10.12
C MET A 205 3.32 -6.99 9.15
N CYS A 206 4.03 -5.84 9.22
CA CYS A 206 5.13 -5.59 8.31
C CYS A 206 6.40 -6.31 8.75
N HIS A 207 7.13 -6.87 7.79
CA HIS A 207 8.46 -7.44 8.02
C HIS A 207 9.49 -6.33 8.17
N ARG A 208 9.40 -5.32 7.31
CA ARG A 208 10.20 -4.10 7.34
C ARG A 208 9.30 -2.90 7.08
N VAL A 209 9.75 -1.75 7.54
CA VAL A 209 9.08 -0.47 7.29
C VAL A 209 10.09 0.56 6.77
N GLY A 210 9.60 1.46 5.91
CA GLY A 210 10.30 2.66 5.48
C GLY A 210 9.57 3.89 6.00
N ILE A 211 10.26 4.78 6.69
CA ILE A 211 9.69 6.04 7.19
C ILE A 211 10.12 7.15 6.24
N ILE A 212 9.12 7.79 5.61
CA ILE A 212 9.32 8.92 4.71
C ILE A 212 8.83 10.22 5.35
N ASN A 213 9.63 11.26 5.27
CA ASN A 213 9.25 12.61 5.69
C ASN A 213 9.75 13.63 4.68
N GLU A 214 8.92 14.62 4.32
CA GLU A 214 9.26 15.71 3.37
C GLU A 214 9.90 15.23 2.04
N GLY A 215 9.49 14.06 1.55
CA GLY A 215 10.00 13.46 0.32
C GLY A 215 11.36 12.77 0.45
N GLU A 216 11.83 12.50 1.65
CA GLU A 216 13.06 11.75 1.93
C GLU A 216 12.76 10.51 2.77
N LEU A 217 13.39 9.39 2.42
CA LEU A 217 13.34 8.16 3.22
C LEU A 217 14.35 8.33 4.36
N ILE A 218 13.84 8.50 5.59
CA ILE A 218 14.67 8.83 6.76
C ILE A 218 15.10 7.60 7.55
N ALA A 219 14.36 6.50 7.44
CA ALA A 219 14.73 5.24 8.06
C ALA A 219 14.10 4.07 7.29
N VAL A 220 14.78 2.91 7.26
CA VAL A 220 14.28 1.67 6.69
C VAL A 220 14.86 0.48 7.46
N GLY A 221 14.02 -0.50 7.77
CA GLY A 221 14.42 -1.72 8.47
C GLY A 221 13.26 -2.46 9.11
N SER A 222 13.55 -3.58 9.75
CA SER A 222 12.64 -4.22 10.70
C SER A 222 12.47 -3.34 11.95
N LEU A 223 11.45 -3.62 12.74
CA LEU A 223 11.23 -2.86 13.99
C LEU A 223 12.46 -2.94 14.93
N ASP A 224 13.09 -4.09 15.00
CA ASP A 224 14.27 -4.28 15.86
C ASP A 224 15.48 -3.51 15.34
N GLU A 225 15.73 -3.50 14.03
CA GLU A 225 16.79 -2.69 13.41
C GLU A 225 16.55 -1.18 13.62
N LEU A 226 15.29 -0.72 13.52
CA LEU A 226 14.96 0.68 13.76
C LEU A 226 15.15 1.07 15.23
N ARG A 227 14.82 0.18 16.18
CA ARG A 227 15.08 0.38 17.61
C ARG A 227 16.56 0.50 17.92
N GLU A 228 17.39 -0.33 17.29
CA GLU A 228 18.84 -0.27 17.41
C GLU A 228 19.42 1.05 16.85
N GLN A 229 18.96 1.46 15.67
CA GLN A 229 19.38 2.72 15.03
C GLN A 229 19.06 3.95 15.89
N ALA A 230 17.86 3.99 16.46
CA ALA A 230 17.41 5.09 17.33
C ALA A 230 17.97 4.99 18.76
N ARG A 231 18.66 3.90 19.14
CA ARG A 231 19.09 3.60 20.52
C ARG A 231 17.93 3.63 21.53
N ALA A 232 16.75 3.29 21.07
CA ALA A 232 15.48 3.52 21.75
C ALA A 232 14.97 2.33 22.59
N GLY A 233 15.79 1.26 22.76
CA GLY A 233 15.45 0.13 23.61
C GLY A 233 14.15 -0.59 23.21
N GLU A 234 13.15 -0.62 24.09
CA GLU A 234 11.85 -1.25 23.84
C GLU A 234 10.80 -0.28 23.24
N ALA A 235 11.22 0.85 22.66
CA ALA A 235 10.31 1.82 22.08
C ALA A 235 9.34 1.21 21.05
N SER A 236 8.11 1.70 21.03
CA SER A 236 7.13 1.33 20.01
C SER A 236 7.50 1.93 18.65
N LEU A 237 6.89 1.44 17.57
CA LEU A 237 7.05 2.08 16.25
C LEU A 237 6.53 3.52 16.26
N GLU A 238 5.54 3.83 17.12
CA GLU A 238 4.98 5.18 17.27
C GLU A 238 6.01 6.13 17.88
N ASP A 239 6.70 5.71 18.95
CA ASP A 239 7.77 6.50 19.57
C ASP A 239 8.89 6.80 18.57
N LEU A 240 9.35 5.79 17.83
CA LEU A 240 10.36 5.92 16.79
C LEU A 240 9.92 6.87 15.66
N PHE A 241 8.66 6.73 15.24
CA PHE A 241 8.10 7.57 14.20
C PHE A 241 8.04 9.04 14.62
N LEU A 242 7.57 9.32 15.83
CA LEU A 242 7.49 10.69 16.38
C LEU A 242 8.89 11.30 16.55
N GLU A 243 9.85 10.54 17.05
CA GLU A 243 11.25 10.99 17.18
C GLU A 243 11.85 11.35 15.81
N LEU A 244 11.67 10.50 14.81
CA LEU A 244 12.25 10.66 13.48
C LEU A 244 11.54 11.73 12.64
N THR A 245 10.24 11.97 12.84
CA THR A 245 9.45 12.94 12.06
C THR A 245 9.27 14.29 12.73
N GLY A 246 9.79 14.48 13.96
CA GLY A 246 9.68 15.72 14.72
C GLY A 246 8.27 15.94 15.27
N GLY A 247 7.68 14.91 15.88
CA GLY A 247 6.37 15.00 16.56
C GLY A 247 6.40 16.06 17.66
N ALA A 248 5.26 16.71 17.89
CA ALA A 248 5.13 17.76 18.90
C ALA A 248 5.59 17.23 20.28
N ASP A 249 6.55 17.90 20.88
CA ASP A 249 7.01 17.60 22.23
C ASP A 249 5.82 17.82 23.19
N VAL A 250 5.57 16.87 24.09
CA VAL A 250 4.52 16.99 25.13
C VAL A 250 4.67 18.32 25.91
N ARG A 251 5.89 18.87 25.96
CA ARG A 251 6.18 20.18 26.55
C ARG A 251 5.52 21.33 25.79
N GLU A 252 5.50 21.31 24.46
CA GLU A 252 4.80 22.33 23.65
C GLU A 252 3.30 22.32 23.90
N ILE A 253 2.71 21.13 24.08
CA ILE A 253 1.26 21.01 24.42
C ILE A 253 1.00 21.58 25.81
N ALA A 254 1.87 21.30 26.78
CA ALA A 254 1.74 21.83 28.12
C ALA A 254 1.84 23.38 28.14
N ASP A 255 2.82 23.95 27.42
CA ASP A 255 3.02 25.38 27.28
C ASP A 255 1.80 26.10 26.66
N VAL A 256 1.15 25.48 25.65
CA VAL A 256 -0.07 26.02 25.03
C VAL A 256 -1.26 25.99 25.99
N LEU A 257 -1.36 24.95 26.81
CA LEU A 257 -2.47 24.81 27.80
C LEU A 257 -2.27 25.70 29.03
N GLU A 258 -1.01 25.99 29.39
CA GLU A 258 -0.67 26.92 30.51
C GLU A 258 -0.79 28.39 30.11
N ALA A 259 -0.74 28.73 28.81
CA ALA A 259 -0.87 30.08 28.28
C ALA A 259 -2.32 30.56 28.08
N SER A 260 -3.33 29.78 28.52
CA SER A 260 -4.76 30.08 28.43
C SER A 260 -5.32 30.41 29.81
#